data_206d055a3f6dd8eeb94d885d692b2317
#
_entry.id   206d055a3f6dd8eeb94d885d692b2317
#
_cell.length_a   1.000
_cell.length_b   1.000
_cell.length_c   1.000
_cell.angle_alpha   90.00
_cell.angle_beta   90.00
_cell.angle_gamma   90.00
#
_symmetry.space_group_name_H-M   'P 1'
#
loop_
_entity.id
_entity.type
_entity.pdbx_description
1 polymer ?
#
loop_
_entity_poly.entity_id
_entity_poly.type
_entity_poly.pdbx_seq_one_letter_code
_entity_poly.pdbx_strand_id
1 'polypeptide(L)'
;MLIDGIGLKIDVVVWKEKIREKFCIYFMNLEGVLKGRDTTSFNRNTVNFNHSVFVRSLCFDRDSDTSLTTDDSSNEQIAFDDQPSNRTFLRKVKKEIQEAIDDALTAFLSAQATKAVQDMMDRESFPTFSDDIPGQLQKKDLMTVTQELYKLDARIFYKLKPIQEKSLLGFINLLLQSEERENMLDIIESIVSLTPEQRKGFSDILKRTQLGNIIDTIQFIEDRYKVVEALKQ
;
A
#
# COMPACT_ATOMS: atom_id res chain seq x y z
N MET A 1 23.49 6.01 -11.52
CA MET A 1 24.20 6.06 -10.21
C MET A 1 25.61 5.52 -10.34
N LEU A 2 26.47 5.73 -9.33
CA LEU A 2 27.85 5.22 -9.29
C LEU A 2 28.05 4.38 -8.03
N ILE A 3 28.57 3.16 -8.17
CA ILE A 3 29.01 2.30 -7.07
C ILE A 3 30.48 1.98 -7.28
N ASP A 4 31.33 2.34 -6.32
CA ASP A 4 32.79 2.15 -6.39
C ASP A 4 33.41 2.67 -7.70
N GLY A 5 32.88 3.79 -8.24
CA GLY A 5 33.29 4.41 -9.50
C GLY A 5 32.72 3.74 -10.76
N ILE A 6 31.92 2.69 -10.63
CA ILE A 6 31.27 1.98 -11.73
C ILE A 6 29.86 2.52 -11.95
N GLY A 7 29.56 2.93 -13.19
CA GLY A 7 28.22 3.40 -13.57
C GLY A 7 27.23 2.24 -13.66
N LEU A 8 26.10 2.39 -12.96
CA LEU A 8 24.97 1.46 -13.07
C LEU A 8 23.70 2.23 -13.43
N LYS A 9 22.88 1.62 -14.27
CA LYS A 9 21.51 2.04 -14.53
C LYS A 9 20.56 0.94 -14.07
N ILE A 10 19.68 1.27 -13.12
CA ILE A 10 18.68 0.36 -12.58
C ILE A 10 17.30 0.86 -13.03
N ASP A 11 16.60 0.04 -13.78
CA ASP A 11 15.24 0.30 -14.25
C ASP A 11 14.29 -0.73 -13.62
N VAL A 12 13.30 -0.30 -12.83
CA VAL A 12 12.25 -1.14 -12.28
C VAL A 12 11.02 -1.00 -13.17
N VAL A 13 10.61 -2.10 -13.78
CA VAL A 13 9.41 -2.15 -14.64
C VAL A 13 8.28 -2.81 -13.87
N VAL A 14 7.19 -2.08 -13.66
CA VAL A 14 5.96 -2.57 -13.03
C VAL A 14 4.98 -2.99 -14.10
N TRP A 15 4.61 -4.26 -14.11
CA TRP A 15 3.71 -4.84 -15.11
C TRP A 15 2.25 -4.69 -14.70
N LYS A 16 1.40 -4.26 -15.61
CA LYS A 16 -0.05 -4.16 -15.39
C LYS A 16 -0.69 -5.53 -15.21
N GLU A 17 -0.15 -6.54 -15.89
CA GLU A 17 -0.64 -7.91 -15.88
C GLU A 17 0.39 -8.85 -15.26
N LYS A 18 -0.09 -10.01 -14.83
CA LYS A 18 0.77 -11.06 -14.29
C LYS A 18 1.55 -11.72 -15.42
N ILE A 19 2.85 -11.53 -15.44
CA ILE A 19 3.77 -12.19 -16.38
C ILE A 19 4.38 -13.45 -15.74
N ARG A 20 4.90 -14.36 -16.59
CA ARG A 20 5.56 -15.60 -16.11
C ARG A 20 6.82 -15.31 -15.33
N GLU A 21 7.67 -14.41 -15.84
CA GLU A 21 8.98 -14.04 -15.28
C GLU A 21 8.92 -12.78 -14.42
N LYS A 22 8.00 -12.75 -13.48
CA LYS A 22 7.91 -11.69 -12.48
C LYS A 22 8.94 -11.89 -11.37
N PHE A 23 9.33 -10.79 -10.72
CA PHE A 23 10.29 -10.78 -9.62
C PHE A 23 11.70 -11.20 -10.02
N CYS A 24 12.06 -11.00 -11.30
CA CYS A 24 13.38 -11.29 -11.82
C CYS A 24 14.24 -10.01 -11.90
N ILE A 25 15.52 -10.20 -11.66
CA ILE A 25 16.58 -9.21 -11.90
C ILE A 25 17.35 -9.68 -13.13
N TYR A 26 17.51 -8.79 -14.11
CA TYR A 26 18.26 -9.04 -15.33
C TYR A 26 19.50 -8.14 -15.32
N PHE A 27 20.69 -8.75 -15.32
CA PHE A 27 21.96 -8.07 -15.45
C PHE A 27 22.34 -8.01 -16.91
N MET A 28 22.54 -6.81 -17.46
CA MET A 28 22.79 -6.58 -18.87
C MET A 28 24.02 -5.69 -19.06
N ASN A 29 24.70 -5.87 -20.16
CA ASN A 29 25.68 -4.87 -20.61
C ASN A 29 25.00 -3.62 -21.15
N LEU A 30 25.79 -2.61 -21.57
CA LEU A 30 25.22 -1.36 -22.10
C LEU A 30 24.50 -1.55 -23.43
N GLU A 31 24.84 -2.59 -24.19
CA GLU A 31 24.17 -2.95 -25.44
C GLU A 31 22.85 -3.68 -25.23
N GLY A 32 22.52 -4.02 -23.98
CA GLY A 32 21.29 -4.72 -23.62
C GLY A 32 21.38 -6.25 -23.72
N VAL A 33 22.60 -6.79 -23.87
CA VAL A 33 22.82 -8.24 -23.87
C VAL A 33 22.72 -8.76 -22.44
N LEU A 34 21.90 -9.80 -22.24
CA LEU A 34 21.73 -10.47 -20.95
C LEU A 34 23.04 -11.20 -20.56
N LYS A 35 23.55 -10.89 -19.37
CA LYS A 35 24.78 -11.47 -18.80
C LYS A 35 24.52 -12.29 -17.54
N GLY A 36 23.37 -12.12 -16.92
CA GLY A 36 23.00 -12.89 -15.73
C GLY A 36 21.58 -12.61 -15.30
N ARG A 37 21.06 -13.48 -14.45
CA ARG A 37 19.70 -13.41 -13.92
C ARG A 37 19.70 -13.77 -12.45
N ASP A 38 18.85 -13.11 -11.67
CA ASP A 38 18.60 -13.40 -10.26
C ASP A 38 17.13 -13.12 -9.94
N THR A 39 16.71 -13.46 -8.75
CA THR A 39 15.36 -13.17 -8.27
C THR A 39 15.36 -12.06 -7.21
N THR A 40 14.33 -11.25 -7.18
CA THR A 40 14.15 -10.27 -6.12
C THR A 40 13.73 -10.98 -4.82
N SER A 41 14.02 -10.38 -3.67
CA SER A 41 13.54 -10.86 -2.36
C SER A 41 12.03 -10.66 -2.16
N PHE A 42 11.36 -10.00 -3.10
CA PHE A 42 9.94 -9.69 -3.05
C PHE A 42 9.09 -10.92 -3.41
N ASN A 43 8.71 -11.72 -2.42
CA ASN A 43 7.97 -12.97 -2.63
C ASN A 43 6.49 -12.90 -2.20
N ARG A 44 6.00 -11.76 -1.67
CA ARG A 44 4.62 -11.56 -1.22
C ARG A 44 3.90 -10.59 -2.15
N ASN A 45 3.06 -11.12 -3.02
CA ASN A 45 2.28 -10.32 -3.96
C ASN A 45 0.83 -10.13 -3.48
N THR A 46 0.64 -9.56 -2.31
CA THR A 46 -0.71 -9.25 -1.79
C THR A 46 -1.37 -8.08 -2.54
N VAL A 47 -0.57 -7.24 -3.20
CA VAL A 47 -1.01 -6.00 -3.86
C VAL A 47 -0.86 -6.01 -5.38
N ASN A 48 -0.59 -7.18 -5.99
CA ASN A 48 -0.36 -7.33 -7.42
C ASN A 48 0.78 -6.47 -8.00
N PHE A 49 1.78 -6.17 -7.20
CA PHE A 49 3.00 -5.47 -7.63
C PHE A 49 3.90 -6.43 -8.41
N ASN A 50 3.54 -6.69 -9.67
CA ASN A 50 4.32 -7.54 -10.57
C ASN A 50 5.44 -6.71 -11.18
N HIS A 51 6.69 -7.00 -10.88
CA HIS A 51 7.82 -6.22 -11.37
C HIS A 51 8.96 -7.08 -11.89
N SER A 52 9.81 -6.46 -12.70
CA SER A 52 11.12 -6.96 -13.11
C SER A 52 12.13 -5.83 -13.01
N VAL A 53 13.37 -6.15 -12.70
CA VAL A 53 14.44 -5.18 -12.56
C VAL A 53 15.49 -5.40 -13.65
N PHE A 54 15.88 -4.35 -14.34
CA PHE A 54 16.92 -4.36 -15.38
C PHE A 54 18.09 -3.53 -14.90
N VAL A 55 19.24 -4.18 -14.72
CA VAL A 55 20.47 -3.54 -14.28
C VAL A 55 21.45 -3.53 -15.43
N ARG A 56 21.87 -2.33 -15.88
CA ARG A 56 22.79 -2.16 -16.99
C ARG A 56 24.10 -1.54 -16.49
N SER A 57 25.21 -2.12 -16.89
CA SER A 57 26.54 -1.60 -16.56
C SER A 57 27.61 -2.15 -17.49
N LEU A 58 28.69 -1.36 -17.66
CA LEU A 58 29.93 -1.82 -18.31
C LEU A 58 30.63 -2.95 -17.53
N CYS A 59 30.41 -3.07 -16.23
CA CYS A 59 31.05 -4.12 -15.44
C CYS A 59 30.62 -5.54 -15.86
N PHE A 60 29.47 -5.66 -16.53
CA PHE A 60 28.96 -6.94 -17.05
C PHE A 60 29.53 -7.29 -18.44
N ASP A 61 30.35 -6.41 -19.06
CA ASP A 61 31.03 -6.67 -20.33
C ASP A 61 32.36 -7.39 -20.16
N ARG A 62 32.88 -7.49 -18.93
CA ARG A 62 34.13 -8.18 -18.69
C ARG A 62 33.95 -9.67 -18.95
N ASP A 63 34.58 -10.13 -20.01
CA ASP A 63 34.56 -11.49 -20.47
C ASP A 63 34.94 -12.46 -19.34
N SER A 64 33.93 -13.14 -18.83
CA SER A 64 34.16 -14.47 -18.29
C SER A 64 33.95 -15.42 -19.47
N ASP A 65 35.01 -16.05 -19.93
CA ASP A 65 35.05 -17.18 -20.87
C ASP A 65 34.34 -18.40 -20.26
N THR A 66 33.16 -18.19 -19.66
CA THR A 66 32.35 -19.25 -19.05
C THR A 66 31.05 -19.32 -19.79
N SER A 67 30.97 -20.28 -20.73
CA SER A 67 29.78 -20.69 -21.40
C SER A 67 28.65 -20.87 -20.39
N LEU A 68 27.56 -20.10 -20.56
CA LEU A 68 26.28 -20.34 -19.92
C LEU A 68 25.78 -21.70 -20.42
N THR A 69 26.02 -22.76 -19.70
CA THR A 69 25.33 -24.02 -19.90
C THR A 69 23.93 -23.86 -19.34
N THR A 70 22.97 -23.79 -20.24
CA THR A 70 21.54 -23.91 -19.95
C THR A 70 21.27 -25.33 -19.46
N ASP A 71 21.40 -25.55 -18.18
CA ASP A 71 20.84 -26.73 -17.53
C ASP A 71 19.63 -26.27 -16.69
N ASP A 72 18.54 -26.95 -16.86
CA ASP A 72 17.14 -26.64 -16.47
C ASP A 72 16.92 -26.76 -14.95
N SER A 73 17.90 -26.46 -14.13
CA SER A 73 17.84 -26.47 -12.67
C SER A 73 18.10 -25.08 -12.09
N SER A 74 17.10 -24.52 -11.56
CA SER A 74 16.75 -23.34 -10.77
C SER A 74 17.79 -22.60 -9.94
N ASN A 75 19.07 -22.48 -10.33
CA ASN A 75 20.09 -21.65 -9.69
C ASN A 75 21.15 -21.22 -10.72
N GLU A 76 20.78 -20.32 -11.64
CA GLU A 76 21.77 -19.58 -12.44
C GLU A 76 22.49 -18.59 -11.54
N GLN A 77 23.56 -19.04 -10.86
CA GLN A 77 24.50 -18.16 -10.15
C GLN A 77 25.26 -17.33 -11.19
N ILE A 78 25.30 -16.02 -10.95
CA ILE A 78 26.09 -15.10 -11.75
C ILE A 78 27.57 -15.54 -11.62
N ALA A 79 28.24 -15.87 -12.73
CA ALA A 79 29.66 -16.25 -12.79
C ALA A 79 30.61 -15.16 -12.24
N PHE A 80 30.11 -14.03 -11.85
CA PHE A 80 30.79 -12.87 -11.27
C PHE A 80 31.13 -13.04 -9.77
N ASP A 81 30.69 -14.11 -9.10
CA ASP A 81 30.68 -14.23 -7.63
C ASP A 81 31.99 -14.81 -7.02
N ASP A 82 32.97 -15.26 -7.81
CA ASP A 82 34.11 -16.03 -7.29
C ASP A 82 35.23 -15.21 -6.64
N GLN A 83 35.24 -13.87 -6.79
CA GLN A 83 36.25 -13.01 -6.13
C GLN A 83 35.64 -12.22 -4.94
N PRO A 84 36.36 -12.10 -3.80
CA PRO A 84 35.88 -11.38 -2.62
C PRO A 84 35.49 -9.91 -2.90
N SER A 85 36.20 -9.23 -3.80
CA SER A 85 35.89 -7.87 -4.24
C SER A 85 34.54 -7.79 -4.98
N ASN A 86 34.23 -8.80 -5.79
CA ASN A 86 33.00 -8.87 -6.55
C ASN A 86 31.78 -9.15 -5.65
N ARG A 87 31.91 -9.95 -4.61
CA ARG A 87 30.86 -10.19 -3.62
C ARG A 87 30.46 -8.92 -2.87
N THR A 88 31.43 -8.09 -2.50
CA THR A 88 31.16 -6.81 -1.84
C THR A 88 30.46 -5.84 -2.77
N PHE A 89 30.88 -5.77 -4.03
CA PHE A 89 30.24 -4.96 -5.06
C PHE A 89 28.81 -5.42 -5.33
N LEU A 90 28.60 -6.72 -5.55
CA LEU A 90 27.25 -7.28 -5.77
C LEU A 90 26.31 -7.03 -4.58
N ARG A 91 26.82 -7.07 -3.35
CA ARG A 91 26.03 -6.73 -2.16
C ARG A 91 25.56 -5.28 -2.19
N LYS A 92 26.43 -4.34 -2.60
CA LYS A 92 26.04 -2.94 -2.77
C LYS A 92 25.04 -2.78 -3.89
N VAL A 93 25.24 -3.44 -5.04
CA VAL A 93 24.28 -3.45 -6.16
C VAL A 93 22.92 -3.98 -5.72
N LYS A 94 22.88 -5.10 -4.99
CA LYS A 94 21.64 -5.69 -4.48
C LYS A 94 20.91 -4.74 -3.50
N LYS A 95 21.65 -3.98 -2.68
CA LYS A 95 21.08 -2.96 -1.80
C LYS A 95 20.38 -1.86 -2.61
N GLU A 96 21.05 -1.32 -3.62
CA GLU A 96 20.47 -0.28 -4.50
C GLU A 96 19.28 -0.79 -5.32
N ILE A 97 19.32 -2.06 -5.75
CA ILE A 97 18.17 -2.72 -6.38
C ILE A 97 16.99 -2.76 -5.42
N GLN A 98 17.24 -3.13 -4.15
CA GLN A 98 16.17 -3.18 -3.15
C GLN A 98 15.58 -1.80 -2.90
N GLU A 99 16.40 -0.76 -2.75
CA GLU A 99 15.94 0.62 -2.60
C GLU A 99 15.11 1.07 -3.82
N ALA A 100 15.55 0.76 -5.05
CA ALA A 100 14.79 1.06 -6.25
C ALA A 100 13.44 0.31 -6.34
N ILE A 101 13.38 -0.94 -5.86
CA ILE A 101 12.13 -1.70 -5.75
C ILE A 101 11.20 -1.07 -4.71
N ASP A 102 11.72 -0.67 -3.56
CA ASP A 102 10.94 -0.05 -2.48
C ASP A 102 10.36 1.30 -2.90
N ASP A 103 11.13 2.11 -3.64
CA ASP A 103 10.66 3.36 -4.24
C ASP A 103 9.54 3.11 -5.27
N ALA A 104 9.74 2.14 -6.16
CA ALA A 104 8.74 1.75 -7.16
C ALA A 104 7.46 1.19 -6.51
N LEU A 105 7.60 0.40 -5.45
CA LEU A 105 6.47 -0.12 -4.66
C LEU A 105 5.70 1.03 -3.99
N THR A 106 6.41 1.96 -3.38
CA THR A 106 5.81 3.13 -2.73
C THR A 106 5.02 3.99 -3.72
N ALA A 107 5.59 4.24 -4.90
CA ALA A 107 4.90 4.96 -5.98
C ALA A 107 3.67 4.18 -6.48
N PHE A 108 3.80 2.86 -6.67
CA PHE A 108 2.71 1.98 -7.08
C PHE A 108 1.56 1.99 -6.05
N LEU A 109 1.87 1.80 -4.77
CA LEU A 109 0.87 1.81 -3.69
C LEU A 109 0.19 3.17 -3.56
N SER A 110 0.93 4.28 -3.74
CA SER A 110 0.36 5.63 -3.73
C SER A 110 -0.65 5.84 -4.86
N ALA A 111 -0.32 5.38 -6.07
CA ALA A 111 -1.24 5.43 -7.21
C ALA A 111 -2.48 4.54 -6.99
N GLN A 112 -2.29 3.35 -6.45
CA GLN A 112 -3.39 2.43 -6.12
C GLN A 112 -4.29 3.00 -5.00
N ALA A 113 -3.71 3.58 -3.96
CA ALA A 113 -4.44 4.21 -2.86
C ALA A 113 -5.31 5.38 -3.35
N THR A 114 -4.75 6.24 -4.20
CA THR A 114 -5.49 7.36 -4.78
C THR A 114 -6.67 6.87 -5.61
N LYS A 115 -6.45 5.86 -6.46
CA LYS A 115 -7.51 5.26 -7.25
C LYS A 115 -8.57 4.60 -6.37
N ALA A 116 -8.15 3.83 -5.35
CA ALA A 116 -9.09 3.15 -4.45
C ALA A 116 -9.98 4.16 -3.71
N VAL A 117 -9.43 5.26 -3.21
CA VAL A 117 -10.20 6.32 -2.55
C VAL A 117 -11.16 6.99 -3.54
N GLN A 118 -10.75 7.24 -4.79
CA GLN A 118 -11.65 7.77 -5.81
C GLN A 118 -12.79 6.79 -6.11
N ASP A 119 -12.48 5.51 -6.29
CA ASP A 119 -13.49 4.46 -6.52
C ASP A 119 -14.47 4.35 -5.33
N MET A 120 -14.01 4.56 -4.07
CA MET A 120 -14.85 4.59 -2.88
C MET A 120 -15.78 5.82 -2.86
N MET A 121 -15.30 6.97 -3.30
CA MET A 121 -16.14 8.18 -3.45
C MET A 121 -17.19 7.99 -4.53
N ASP A 122 -16.83 7.44 -5.69
CA ASP A 122 -17.74 7.19 -6.81
C ASP A 122 -18.84 6.17 -6.44
N ARG A 123 -18.56 5.25 -5.50
CA ARG A 123 -19.54 4.31 -4.95
C ARG A 123 -20.34 4.85 -3.76
N GLU A 124 -20.20 6.14 -3.44
CA GLU A 124 -20.85 6.78 -2.29
C GLU A 124 -20.54 6.09 -0.94
N SER A 125 -19.38 5.46 -0.83
CA SER A 125 -18.91 4.83 0.41
C SER A 125 -18.40 5.84 1.43
N PHE A 126 -18.02 7.04 1.00
CA PHE A 126 -17.60 8.11 1.91
C PHE A 126 -18.78 8.69 2.70
N PRO A 127 -18.54 9.10 3.97
CA PRO A 127 -19.51 9.89 4.71
C PRO A 127 -19.85 11.21 4.00
N THR A 128 -21.03 11.72 4.24
CA THR A 128 -21.42 13.07 3.81
C THR A 128 -20.79 14.11 4.70
N PHE A 129 -20.20 15.15 4.10
CA PHE A 129 -19.59 16.27 4.79
C PHE A 129 -20.36 17.54 4.45
N SER A 130 -20.33 18.53 5.35
CA SER A 130 -20.85 19.87 5.05
C SER A 130 -19.99 20.58 4.00
N ASP A 131 -20.63 21.50 3.25
CA ASP A 131 -19.92 22.26 2.20
C ASP A 131 -19.10 23.44 2.75
N ASP A 132 -19.08 23.61 4.07
CA ASP A 132 -18.30 24.63 4.77
C ASP A 132 -16.80 24.22 4.87
N ILE A 133 -15.96 25.17 5.28
CA ILE A 133 -14.51 24.94 5.41
C ILE A 133 -14.19 23.78 6.36
N PRO A 134 -14.81 23.66 7.57
CA PRO A 134 -14.57 22.49 8.43
C PRO A 134 -14.93 21.17 7.80
N GLY A 135 -16.07 21.06 7.12
CA GLY A 135 -16.47 19.82 6.45
C GLY A 135 -15.54 19.42 5.31
N GLN A 136 -15.02 20.40 4.55
CA GLN A 136 -14.03 20.17 3.51
C GLN A 136 -12.68 19.69 4.07
N LEU A 137 -12.24 20.22 5.22
CA LEU A 137 -11.05 19.78 5.92
C LEU A 137 -11.21 18.34 6.42
N GLN A 138 -12.33 18.02 7.08
CA GLN A 138 -12.65 16.66 7.55
C GLN A 138 -12.64 15.65 6.40
N LYS A 139 -13.24 16.00 5.26
CA LYS A 139 -13.22 15.17 4.06
C LYS A 139 -11.79 14.91 3.59
N LYS A 140 -10.97 15.94 3.52
CA LYS A 140 -9.56 15.86 3.11
C LYS A 140 -8.75 14.99 4.07
N ASP A 141 -8.94 15.16 5.38
CA ASP A 141 -8.28 14.36 6.42
C ASP A 141 -8.64 12.89 6.28
N LEU A 142 -9.94 12.57 6.13
CA LEU A 142 -10.39 11.20 5.93
C LEU A 142 -9.81 10.59 4.65
N MET A 143 -9.77 11.34 3.54
CA MET A 143 -9.14 10.88 2.29
C MET A 143 -7.67 10.56 2.50
N THR A 144 -6.92 11.45 3.14
CA THR A 144 -5.49 11.28 3.41
C THR A 144 -5.24 10.05 4.26
N VAL A 145 -5.94 9.91 5.37
CA VAL A 145 -5.79 8.75 6.27
C VAL A 145 -6.18 7.46 5.58
N THR A 146 -7.26 7.45 4.79
CA THR A 146 -7.67 6.27 4.02
C THR A 146 -6.59 5.85 3.01
N GLN A 147 -5.95 6.82 2.34
CA GLN A 147 -4.82 6.55 1.44
C GLN A 147 -3.62 5.96 2.19
N GLU A 148 -3.25 6.52 3.34
CA GLU A 148 -2.14 6.00 4.14
C GLU A 148 -2.42 4.60 4.67
N LEU A 149 -3.63 4.34 5.17
CA LEU A 149 -4.05 3.00 5.58
C LEU A 149 -4.00 1.99 4.42
N TYR A 150 -4.41 2.40 3.21
CA TYR A 150 -4.31 1.55 2.02
C TYR A 150 -2.86 1.22 1.66
N LYS A 151 -1.94 2.18 1.80
CA LYS A 151 -0.51 1.96 1.57
C LYS A 151 0.11 1.01 2.61
N LEU A 152 -0.30 1.15 3.88
CA LEU A 152 0.16 0.29 4.96
C LEU A 152 -0.33 -1.15 4.78
N ASP A 153 -1.61 -1.32 4.56
CA ASP A 153 -2.21 -2.64 4.30
C ASP A 153 -3.48 -2.53 3.44
N ALA A 154 -3.33 -2.73 2.13
CA ALA A 154 -4.46 -2.74 1.21
C ALA A 154 -5.53 -3.81 1.53
N ARG A 155 -5.19 -4.84 2.33
CA ARG A 155 -6.12 -5.90 2.74
C ARG A 155 -7.25 -5.37 3.62
N ILE A 156 -7.05 -4.25 4.31
CA ILE A 156 -8.07 -3.56 5.11
C ILE A 156 -9.35 -3.33 4.30
N PHE A 157 -9.19 -2.95 3.03
CA PHE A 157 -10.29 -2.63 2.12
C PHE A 157 -10.64 -3.76 1.14
N TYR A 158 -9.89 -4.88 1.19
CA TYR A 158 -10.04 -5.94 0.20
C TYR A 158 -11.36 -6.69 0.37
N LYS A 159 -12.12 -6.82 -0.75
CA LYS A 159 -13.42 -7.52 -0.80
C LYS A 159 -14.51 -6.98 0.16
N LEU A 160 -14.37 -5.76 0.65
CA LEU A 160 -15.46 -5.13 1.39
C LEU A 160 -16.63 -4.83 0.44
N LYS A 161 -17.84 -5.10 0.92
CA LYS A 161 -19.05 -4.63 0.24
C LYS A 161 -19.21 -3.11 0.48
N PRO A 162 -19.87 -2.34 -0.40
CA PRO A 162 -20.03 -0.89 -0.24
C PRO A 162 -20.54 -0.48 1.15
N ILE A 163 -21.46 -1.23 1.72
CA ILE A 163 -21.97 -0.98 3.08
C ILE A 163 -20.90 -1.17 4.16
N GLN A 164 -19.97 -2.12 3.97
CA GLN A 164 -18.88 -2.37 4.89
C GLN A 164 -17.78 -1.29 4.75
N GLU A 165 -17.49 -0.87 3.52
CA GLU A 165 -16.60 0.28 3.26
C GLU A 165 -17.15 1.53 3.94
N LYS A 166 -18.44 1.84 3.73
CA LYS A 166 -19.09 3.01 4.35
C LYS A 166 -19.02 2.96 5.87
N SER A 167 -19.24 1.80 6.47
CA SER A 167 -19.16 1.62 7.93
C SER A 167 -17.72 1.81 8.43
N LEU A 168 -16.73 1.27 7.73
CA LEU A 168 -15.33 1.42 8.08
C LEU A 168 -14.86 2.87 7.95
N LEU A 169 -15.19 3.53 6.85
CA LEU A 169 -14.84 4.94 6.64
C LEU A 169 -15.54 5.86 7.65
N GLY A 170 -16.80 5.58 7.97
CA GLY A 170 -17.51 6.29 9.04
C GLY A 170 -16.84 6.11 10.40
N PHE A 171 -16.37 4.91 10.72
CA PHE A 171 -15.62 4.61 11.94
C PHE A 171 -14.28 5.36 11.99
N ILE A 172 -13.49 5.31 10.88
CA ILE A 172 -12.24 6.07 10.77
C ILE A 172 -12.51 7.56 10.96
N ASN A 173 -13.56 8.11 10.35
CA ASN A 173 -13.94 9.51 10.52
C ASN A 173 -14.26 9.86 11.96
N LEU A 174 -14.96 9.00 12.69
CA LEU A 174 -15.22 9.18 14.13
C LEU A 174 -13.95 9.16 14.97
N LEU A 175 -13.04 8.22 14.68
CA LEU A 175 -11.74 8.16 15.37
C LEU A 175 -10.90 9.40 15.12
N LEU A 176 -10.89 9.95 13.90
CA LEU A 176 -10.18 11.18 13.57
C LEU A 176 -10.66 12.40 14.36
N GLN A 177 -11.92 12.40 14.77
CA GLN A 177 -12.55 13.47 15.55
C GLN A 177 -12.50 13.22 17.07
N SER A 178 -12.01 12.07 17.51
CA SER A 178 -11.94 11.67 18.90
C SER A 178 -10.55 11.93 19.52
N GLU A 179 -10.48 11.84 20.83
CA GLU A 179 -9.21 11.85 21.58
C GLU A 179 -8.38 10.57 21.32
N GLU A 180 -9.01 9.50 20.80
CA GLU A 180 -8.37 8.23 20.46
C GLU A 180 -7.63 8.24 19.10
N ARG A 181 -7.45 9.41 18.51
CA ARG A 181 -6.79 9.57 17.21
C ARG A 181 -5.37 8.96 17.18
N GLU A 182 -4.64 9.06 18.27
CA GLU A 182 -3.27 8.53 18.37
C GLU A 182 -3.24 6.99 18.39
N ASN A 183 -4.31 6.35 18.89
CA ASN A 183 -4.46 4.89 18.96
C ASN A 183 -5.16 4.28 17.73
N MET A 184 -5.44 5.10 16.72
CA MET A 184 -6.26 4.70 15.57
C MET A 184 -5.69 3.49 14.83
N LEU A 185 -4.36 3.41 14.66
CA LEU A 185 -3.72 2.30 13.95
C LEU A 185 -3.90 0.98 14.69
N ASP A 186 -3.68 0.96 16.00
CA ASP A 186 -3.84 -0.23 16.83
C ASP A 186 -5.31 -0.72 16.84
N ILE A 187 -6.25 0.21 16.88
CA ILE A 187 -7.69 -0.07 16.82
C ILE A 187 -8.04 -0.68 15.46
N ILE A 188 -7.55 -0.10 14.35
CA ILE A 188 -7.82 -0.60 13.00
C ILE A 188 -7.19 -1.97 12.79
N GLU A 189 -5.95 -2.18 13.22
CA GLU A 189 -5.28 -3.49 13.13
C GLU A 189 -6.05 -4.56 13.90
N SER A 190 -6.54 -4.24 15.09
CA SER A 190 -7.41 -5.12 15.88
C SER A 190 -8.69 -5.48 15.14
N ILE A 191 -9.32 -4.51 14.44
CA ILE A 191 -10.55 -4.74 13.66
C ILE A 191 -10.26 -5.59 12.41
N VAL A 192 -9.13 -5.36 11.74
CA VAL A 192 -8.75 -6.11 10.52
C VAL A 192 -8.46 -7.57 10.85
N SER A 193 -7.93 -7.85 12.03
CA SER A 193 -7.65 -9.23 12.50
C SER A 193 -8.93 -10.02 12.85
N LEU A 194 -10.10 -9.36 12.95
CA LEU A 194 -11.35 -10.03 13.26
C LEU A 194 -11.78 -11.01 12.16
N THR A 195 -12.37 -12.14 12.58
CA THR A 195 -13.00 -13.08 11.65
C THR A 195 -14.21 -12.44 10.93
N PRO A 196 -14.69 -13.01 9.80
CA PRO A 196 -15.88 -12.50 9.12
C PRO A 196 -17.10 -12.40 10.03
N GLU A 197 -17.29 -13.34 10.96
CA GLU A 197 -18.39 -13.37 11.93
C GLU A 197 -18.24 -12.26 12.95
N GLN A 198 -17.03 -12.05 13.48
CA GLN A 198 -16.72 -10.97 14.41
C GLN A 198 -16.89 -9.60 13.75
N ARG A 199 -16.44 -9.43 12.50
CA ARG A 199 -16.65 -8.19 11.73
C ARG A 199 -18.14 -7.88 11.52
N LYS A 200 -18.95 -8.91 11.26
CA LYS A 200 -20.41 -8.74 11.14
C LYS A 200 -21.01 -8.28 12.47
N GLY A 201 -20.68 -8.94 13.58
CA GLY A 201 -21.13 -8.54 14.91
C GLY A 201 -20.71 -7.12 15.26
N PHE A 202 -19.45 -6.73 14.98
CA PHE A 202 -18.96 -5.38 15.18
C PHE A 202 -19.70 -4.33 14.31
N SER A 203 -19.96 -4.65 13.04
CA SER A 203 -20.76 -3.79 12.15
C SER A 203 -22.19 -3.58 12.68
N ASP A 204 -22.80 -4.64 13.23
CA ASP A 204 -24.16 -4.55 13.79
C ASP A 204 -24.18 -3.73 15.10
N ILE A 205 -23.12 -3.81 15.92
CA ILE A 205 -22.96 -2.96 17.11
C ILE A 205 -22.78 -1.49 16.69
N LEU A 206 -21.92 -1.20 15.72
CA LEU A 206 -21.69 0.17 15.22
C LEU A 206 -22.99 0.79 14.69
N LYS A 207 -23.77 0.03 13.93
CA LYS A 207 -25.08 0.51 13.43
C LYS A 207 -26.06 0.83 14.57
N ARG A 208 -26.11 -0.01 15.59
CA ARG A 208 -26.97 0.22 16.76
C ARG A 208 -26.52 1.41 17.58
N THR A 209 -25.20 1.58 17.75
CA THR A 209 -24.61 2.68 18.51
C THR A 209 -24.83 4.02 17.80
N GLN A 210 -24.66 4.07 16.47
CA GLN A 210 -24.94 5.28 15.70
C GLN A 210 -26.43 5.66 15.73
N LEU A 211 -27.33 4.67 15.60
CA LEU A 211 -28.76 4.89 15.73
C LEU A 211 -29.15 5.32 17.16
N GLY A 212 -28.56 4.69 18.19
CA GLY A 212 -28.75 5.07 19.59
C GLY A 212 -28.34 6.52 19.84
N ASN A 213 -27.12 6.88 19.47
CA ASN A 213 -26.58 8.24 19.66
C ASN A 213 -27.40 9.31 18.89
N ILE A 214 -27.90 8.98 17.69
CA ILE A 214 -28.77 9.89 16.91
C ILE A 214 -30.11 10.08 17.64
N ILE A 215 -30.72 8.99 18.11
CA ILE A 215 -32.00 9.04 18.85
C ILE A 215 -31.81 9.85 20.14
N ASP A 216 -30.76 9.56 20.92
CA ASP A 216 -30.47 10.29 22.16
C ASP A 216 -30.21 11.78 21.90
N THR A 217 -29.51 12.11 20.80
CA THR A 217 -29.25 13.50 20.42
C THR A 217 -30.51 14.22 20.00
N ILE A 218 -31.39 13.58 19.22
CA ILE A 218 -32.68 14.14 18.82
C ILE A 218 -33.56 14.38 20.06
N GLN A 219 -33.64 13.39 20.97
CA GLN A 219 -34.38 13.50 22.23
C GLN A 219 -33.87 14.66 23.09
N PHE A 220 -32.54 14.79 23.21
CA PHE A 220 -31.92 15.89 23.95
C PHE A 220 -32.21 17.28 23.34
N ILE A 221 -32.25 17.37 22.01
CA ILE A 221 -32.62 18.60 21.31
C ILE A 221 -34.10 18.94 21.53
N GLU A 222 -34.98 17.94 21.42
CA GLU A 222 -36.40 18.12 21.69
C GLU A 222 -36.69 18.59 23.13
N ASP A 223 -36.02 17.99 24.11
CA ASP A 223 -36.18 18.37 25.51
C ASP A 223 -35.69 19.78 25.79
N ARG A 224 -34.59 20.22 25.16
CA ARG A 224 -34.10 21.61 25.22
C ARG A 224 -35.07 22.59 24.57
N TYR A 225 -35.66 22.23 23.43
CA TYR A 225 -36.68 23.08 22.77
C TYR A 225 -37.90 23.27 23.67
N LYS A 226 -38.37 22.20 24.32
CA LYS A 226 -39.52 22.27 25.27
C LYS A 226 -39.21 23.18 26.48
N VAL A 227 -37.96 23.09 27.00
CA VAL A 227 -37.54 23.98 28.12
C VAL A 227 -37.47 25.45 27.68
N VAL A 228 -36.97 25.75 26.50
CA VAL A 228 -36.91 27.11 25.96
C VAL A 228 -38.29 27.69 25.67
N GLU A 229 -39.22 26.88 25.19
CA GLU A 229 -40.63 27.32 25.01
C GLU A 229 -41.34 27.57 26.35
N ALA A 230 -41.08 26.72 27.35
CA ALA A 230 -41.64 26.91 28.69
C ALA A 230 -41.08 28.16 29.40
N LEU A 231 -39.88 28.62 29.06
CA LEU A 231 -39.26 29.84 29.61
C LEU A 231 -39.74 31.14 28.88
N LYS A 232 -40.43 31.01 27.75
CA LYS A 232 -40.94 32.15 26.98
C LYS A 232 -42.40 32.50 27.34
N GLN A 233 -43.07 31.66 28.17
CA GLN A 233 -44.37 31.91 28.75
C GLN A 233 -44.24 32.56 30.14
#